data_13ddb1c28085b3938274ec690a4003ff
#
_entry.id   13ddb1c28085b3938274ec690a4003ff
#
_cell.length_a   1.000
_cell.length_b   1.000
_cell.length_c   1.000
_cell.angle_alpha   90.00
_cell.angle_beta   90.00
_cell.angle_gamma   90.00
#
_symmetry.space_group_name_H-M   'P 1'
#
loop_
_entity.id
_entity.type
_entity.pdbx_description
1 polymer ?
#
loop_
_entity_poly.entity_id
_entity_poly.type
_entity_poly.pdbx_seq_one_letter_code
_entity_poly.pdbx_strand_id
1 'polypeptide(L)'
;MNSTSSKAIIKIGIVDDKPIVRKAIRDKLSNYKDIEIVLEAGNGEDFLEKMKSKLPCNHPSIVLIDLEMPKMDGIETIAAGTLLFTETKFIVLTVFDNSEKLFEAIKAGASGYLLKDDDAINLADAIRQVHDYNGVPMSPAIARKTLGLLKNNNAPATGKKELDVLSGREQEVLQFLVDGFVYKEIAEKLFISPATVRTHIANIYQKLHVRSKAQAIKIVFKNK
;
A
#
# COMPACT_ATOMS: atom_id res chain seq x y z
N MET A 1 -31.04 -17.16 -33.03
CA MET A 1 -31.60 -16.27 -32.01
C MET A 1 -30.43 -15.79 -31.13
N ASN A 2 -29.86 -14.65 -31.49
CA ASN A 2 -28.78 -14.05 -30.70
C ASN A 2 -29.41 -13.30 -29.52
N SER A 3 -29.40 -13.91 -28.34
CA SER A 3 -29.68 -13.17 -27.11
C SER A 3 -28.51 -12.23 -26.84
N THR A 4 -28.63 -10.98 -27.20
CA THR A 4 -27.83 -9.88 -26.71
C THR A 4 -28.13 -9.76 -25.21
N SER A 5 -27.42 -10.54 -24.39
CA SER A 5 -27.34 -10.32 -22.94
C SER A 5 -26.80 -8.90 -22.76
N SER A 6 -27.62 -7.96 -22.31
CA SER A 6 -27.17 -6.62 -21.96
C SER A 6 -26.17 -6.80 -20.80
N LYS A 7 -24.89 -6.65 -21.08
CA LYS A 7 -23.84 -6.74 -20.05
C LYS A 7 -24.13 -5.70 -18.98
N ALA A 8 -24.19 -6.11 -17.72
CA ALA A 8 -24.45 -5.18 -16.63
C ALA A 8 -23.39 -4.06 -16.62
N ILE A 9 -23.82 -2.84 -16.40
CA ILE A 9 -22.92 -1.67 -16.30
C ILE A 9 -22.11 -1.77 -15.02
N ILE A 10 -20.80 -1.72 -15.15
CA ILE A 10 -19.86 -1.72 -14.03
C ILE A 10 -19.71 -0.29 -13.53
N LYS A 11 -20.21 -0.01 -12.33
CA LYS A 11 -20.08 1.30 -11.69
C LYS A 11 -18.72 1.41 -11.03
N ILE A 12 -17.96 2.46 -11.34
CA ILE A 12 -16.64 2.68 -10.78
C ILE A 12 -16.51 4.02 -10.06
N GLY A 13 -15.59 4.07 -9.09
CA GLY A 13 -15.11 5.30 -8.46
C GLY A 13 -13.66 5.59 -8.85
N ILE A 14 -13.25 6.85 -8.83
CA ILE A 14 -11.87 7.29 -9.02
C ILE A 14 -11.47 8.15 -7.83
N VAL A 15 -10.38 7.78 -7.15
CA VAL A 15 -9.84 8.50 -6.00
C VAL A 15 -8.37 8.82 -6.23
N ASP A 16 -8.07 10.09 -6.49
CA ASP A 16 -6.71 10.60 -6.77
C ASP A 16 -6.69 12.10 -6.45
N ASP A 17 -5.66 12.60 -5.82
CA ASP A 17 -5.57 14.02 -5.42
C ASP A 17 -5.40 14.96 -6.63
N LYS A 18 -4.91 14.44 -7.77
CA LYS A 18 -4.62 15.22 -8.97
C LYS A 18 -5.79 15.22 -9.95
N PRO A 19 -6.50 16.35 -10.17
CA PRO A 19 -7.62 16.41 -11.11
C PRO A 19 -7.24 16.01 -12.54
N ILE A 20 -5.98 16.27 -12.95
CA ILE A 20 -5.48 15.90 -14.27
C ILE A 20 -5.41 14.38 -14.45
N VAL A 21 -5.06 13.64 -13.40
CA VAL A 21 -5.02 12.17 -13.42
C VAL A 21 -6.43 11.60 -13.49
N ARG A 22 -7.36 12.11 -12.66
CA ARG A 22 -8.78 11.69 -12.74
C ARG A 22 -9.37 11.93 -14.12
N LYS A 23 -9.05 13.08 -14.75
CA LYS A 23 -9.46 13.37 -16.13
C LYS A 23 -8.86 12.36 -17.11
N ALA A 24 -7.56 12.07 -17.02
CA ALA A 24 -6.91 11.10 -17.90
C ALA A 24 -7.53 9.70 -17.81
N ILE A 25 -7.86 9.24 -16.59
CA ILE A 25 -8.55 7.95 -16.37
C ILE A 25 -9.95 7.98 -17.02
N ARG A 26 -10.71 9.06 -16.85
CA ARG A 26 -12.02 9.24 -17.46
C ARG A 26 -11.93 9.20 -18.99
N ASP A 27 -10.95 9.90 -19.55
CA ASP A 27 -10.73 9.94 -21.01
C ASP A 27 -10.34 8.54 -21.54
N LYS A 28 -9.48 7.80 -20.82
CA LYS A 28 -9.14 6.40 -21.14
C LYS A 28 -10.38 5.48 -21.18
N LEU A 29 -11.32 5.66 -20.25
CA LEU A 29 -12.48 4.79 -20.10
C LEU A 29 -13.71 5.25 -20.88
N SER A 30 -13.69 6.43 -21.50
CA SER A 30 -14.84 7.03 -22.19
C SER A 30 -15.44 6.19 -23.33
N ASN A 31 -14.63 5.34 -23.95
CA ASN A 31 -15.05 4.47 -25.06
C ASN A 31 -15.67 3.13 -24.62
N TYR A 32 -15.64 2.81 -23.31
CA TYR A 32 -16.14 1.55 -22.76
C TYR A 32 -17.55 1.74 -22.20
N LYS A 33 -18.58 1.40 -23.00
CA LYS A 33 -20.00 1.59 -22.67
C LYS A 33 -20.49 0.73 -21.49
N ASP A 34 -19.75 -0.30 -21.14
CA ASP A 34 -20.02 -1.20 -20.01
C ASP A 34 -19.40 -0.69 -18.68
N ILE A 35 -18.72 0.46 -18.69
CA ILE A 35 -18.10 1.06 -17.50
C ILE A 35 -18.64 2.47 -17.29
N GLU A 36 -19.16 2.75 -16.09
CA GLU A 36 -19.72 4.05 -15.71
C GLU A 36 -19.00 4.61 -14.48
N ILE A 37 -18.50 5.84 -14.58
CA ILE A 37 -17.88 6.54 -13.45
C ILE A 37 -18.97 7.23 -12.65
N VAL A 38 -19.26 6.72 -11.46
CA VAL A 38 -20.35 7.22 -10.58
C VAL A 38 -19.85 8.04 -9.40
N LEU A 39 -18.51 8.04 -9.14
CA LEU A 39 -17.89 8.76 -8.02
C LEU A 39 -16.49 9.22 -8.39
N GLU A 40 -16.15 10.47 -8.04
CA GLU A 40 -14.78 10.97 -8.03
C GLU A 40 -14.49 11.63 -6.69
N ALA A 41 -13.28 11.41 -6.14
CA ALA A 41 -12.83 12.00 -4.89
C ALA A 41 -11.36 12.42 -4.97
N GLY A 42 -10.98 13.43 -4.19
CA GLY A 42 -9.64 13.98 -4.16
C GLY A 42 -8.74 13.39 -3.04
N ASN A 43 -9.30 12.60 -2.13
CA ASN A 43 -8.59 11.89 -1.05
C ASN A 43 -9.55 10.92 -0.38
N GLY A 44 -9.03 10.14 0.61
CA GLY A 44 -9.82 9.13 1.30
C GLY A 44 -10.98 9.67 2.12
N GLU A 45 -10.82 10.82 2.78
CA GLU A 45 -11.90 11.44 3.56
C GLU A 45 -13.07 11.85 2.65
N ASP A 46 -12.78 12.54 1.53
CA ASP A 46 -13.76 12.94 0.53
C ASP A 46 -14.48 11.72 -0.08
N PHE A 47 -13.72 10.63 -0.33
CA PHE A 47 -14.31 9.36 -0.77
C PHE A 47 -15.30 8.78 0.23
N LEU A 48 -14.89 8.63 1.49
CA LEU A 48 -15.75 8.04 2.53
C LEU A 48 -17.00 8.88 2.81
N GLU A 49 -16.89 10.22 2.76
CA GLU A 49 -18.02 11.13 2.92
C GLU A 49 -19.01 10.95 1.77
N LYS A 50 -18.52 10.93 0.54
CA LYS A 50 -19.36 10.71 -0.67
C LYS A 50 -20.03 9.35 -0.68
N MET A 51 -19.34 8.31 -0.24
CA MET A 51 -19.91 6.97 -0.12
C MET A 51 -21.05 6.93 0.91
N LYS A 52 -20.85 7.52 2.09
CA LYS A 52 -21.88 7.59 3.14
C LYS A 52 -23.13 8.38 2.71
N SER A 53 -22.97 9.38 1.86
CA SER A 53 -24.08 10.21 1.36
C SER A 53 -24.90 9.56 0.26
N LYS A 54 -24.40 8.50 -0.39
CA LYS A 54 -25.07 7.79 -1.47
C LYS A 54 -25.85 6.58 -0.95
N LEU A 55 -26.94 6.25 -1.67
CA LEU A 55 -27.64 4.98 -1.45
C LEU A 55 -26.75 3.81 -1.90
N PRO A 56 -26.79 2.64 -1.21
CA PRO A 56 -25.94 1.49 -1.54
C PRO A 56 -26.03 1.04 -3.00
N CYS A 57 -27.20 1.10 -3.62
CA CYS A 57 -27.37 0.77 -5.04
C CYS A 57 -26.61 1.69 -6.02
N ASN A 58 -26.15 2.85 -5.54
CA ASN A 58 -25.37 3.83 -6.29
C ASN A 58 -23.89 3.84 -5.91
N HIS A 59 -23.47 2.91 -5.04
CA HIS A 59 -22.06 2.75 -4.75
C HIS A 59 -21.30 2.17 -5.95
N PRO A 60 -20.05 2.59 -6.20
CA PRO A 60 -19.18 1.91 -7.15
C PRO A 60 -18.87 0.49 -6.67
N SER A 61 -18.95 -0.48 -7.58
CA SER A 61 -18.50 -1.84 -7.33
C SER A 61 -16.96 -1.94 -7.32
N ILE A 62 -16.29 -1.03 -8.03
CA ILE A 62 -14.85 -0.95 -8.11
C ILE A 62 -14.40 0.50 -7.91
N VAL A 63 -13.33 0.70 -7.17
CA VAL A 63 -12.68 2.00 -6.97
C VAL A 63 -11.24 1.92 -7.46
N LEU A 64 -10.89 2.78 -8.40
CA LEU A 64 -9.52 3.05 -8.82
C LEU A 64 -8.93 4.07 -7.85
N ILE A 65 -7.86 3.71 -7.14
CA ILE A 65 -7.33 4.54 -6.05
C ILE A 65 -5.83 4.75 -6.14
N ASP A 66 -5.40 6.00 -5.98
CA ASP A 66 -3.99 6.33 -5.72
C ASP A 66 -3.62 6.01 -4.26
N LEU A 67 -2.37 5.64 -4.03
CA LEU A 67 -1.86 5.43 -2.68
C LEU A 67 -1.40 6.75 -2.02
N GLU A 68 -0.88 7.69 -2.80
CA GLU A 68 -0.28 8.92 -2.28
C GLU A 68 -1.24 10.10 -2.39
N MET A 69 -2.00 10.33 -1.35
CA MET A 69 -2.97 11.42 -1.27
C MET A 69 -2.84 12.16 0.06
N PRO A 70 -3.17 13.49 0.11
CA PRO A 70 -3.19 14.25 1.34
C PRO A 70 -4.37 13.84 2.24
N LYS A 71 -4.28 14.15 3.54
CA LYS A 71 -5.24 13.88 4.61
C LYS A 71 -5.35 12.38 4.94
N MET A 72 -6.14 11.65 4.20
CA MET A 72 -6.30 10.20 4.29
C MET A 72 -5.75 9.57 3.02
N ASP A 73 -4.71 8.75 3.15
CA ASP A 73 -4.02 8.09 2.04
C ASP A 73 -4.81 6.90 1.46
N GLY A 74 -4.29 6.32 0.38
CA GLY A 74 -4.96 5.20 -0.28
C GLY A 74 -5.00 3.93 0.55
N ILE A 75 -3.97 3.66 1.36
CA ILE A 75 -3.89 2.46 2.20
C ILE A 75 -4.94 2.53 3.32
N GLU A 76 -5.00 3.67 4.00
CA GLU A 76 -6.00 3.94 5.02
C GLU A 76 -7.42 3.89 4.44
N THR A 77 -7.60 4.42 3.23
CA THR A 77 -8.88 4.43 2.52
C THR A 77 -9.32 3.01 2.16
N ILE A 78 -8.42 2.16 1.65
CA ILE A 78 -8.72 0.75 1.35
C ILE A 78 -9.09 0.01 2.62
N ALA A 79 -8.32 0.16 3.70
CA ALA A 79 -8.58 -0.50 4.97
C ALA A 79 -9.95 -0.13 5.55
N ALA A 80 -10.30 1.16 5.54
CA ALA A 80 -11.61 1.63 6.00
C ALA A 80 -12.74 1.22 5.05
N GLY A 81 -12.50 1.34 3.74
CA GLY A 81 -13.49 1.06 2.70
C GLY A 81 -13.89 -0.41 2.62
N THR A 82 -12.95 -1.34 2.75
CA THR A 82 -13.21 -2.78 2.76
C THR A 82 -14.06 -3.22 3.97
N LEU A 83 -13.92 -2.53 5.10
CA LEU A 83 -14.73 -2.79 6.29
C LEU A 83 -16.14 -2.19 6.20
N LEU A 84 -16.27 -0.98 5.64
CA LEU A 84 -17.53 -0.23 5.62
C LEU A 84 -18.39 -0.56 4.38
N PHE A 85 -17.77 -0.91 3.27
CA PHE A 85 -18.42 -1.11 1.96
C PHE A 85 -17.96 -2.44 1.35
N THR A 86 -18.42 -3.54 1.91
CA THR A 86 -17.97 -4.93 1.62
C THR A 86 -18.12 -5.35 0.16
N GLU A 87 -19.05 -4.73 -0.58
CA GLU A 87 -19.28 -5.00 -2.00
C GLU A 87 -18.37 -4.16 -2.93
N THR A 88 -17.66 -3.17 -2.36
CA THR A 88 -16.76 -2.31 -3.13
C THR A 88 -15.34 -2.89 -3.10
N LYS A 89 -14.74 -3.06 -4.28
CA LYS A 89 -13.37 -3.55 -4.45
C LYS A 89 -12.44 -2.44 -4.88
N PHE A 90 -11.18 -2.52 -4.46
CA PHE A 90 -10.20 -1.47 -4.71
C PHE A 90 -9.11 -1.96 -5.65
N ILE A 91 -8.88 -1.25 -6.76
CA ILE A 91 -7.74 -1.43 -7.66
C ILE A 91 -6.80 -0.24 -7.45
N VAL A 92 -5.59 -0.52 -7.02
CA VAL A 92 -4.56 0.49 -6.84
C VAL A 92 -4.02 0.94 -8.18
N LEU A 93 -3.94 2.26 -8.40
CA LEU A 93 -3.21 2.88 -9.50
C LEU A 93 -1.97 3.57 -8.94
N THR A 94 -0.78 3.14 -9.32
CA THR A 94 0.47 3.68 -8.77
C THR A 94 1.45 4.10 -9.86
N VAL A 95 2.31 5.06 -9.53
CA VAL A 95 3.55 5.30 -10.25
C VAL A 95 4.63 4.43 -9.60
N PHE A 96 5.21 3.52 -10.25
CA PHE A 96 6.01 2.33 -9.94
C PHE A 96 7.01 2.32 -8.74
N ASP A 97 7.03 3.25 -7.78
CA ASP A 97 8.26 3.51 -7.00
C ASP A 97 8.38 2.92 -5.58
N ASN A 98 7.33 2.36 -4.95
CA ASN A 98 7.44 1.94 -3.55
C ASN A 98 6.94 0.51 -3.25
N SER A 99 7.91 -0.41 -2.97
CA SER A 99 7.62 -1.82 -2.65
C SER A 99 6.89 -2.01 -1.32
N GLU A 100 7.17 -1.14 -0.34
CA GLU A 100 6.58 -1.24 1.00
C GLU A 100 5.10 -0.87 0.95
N LYS A 101 4.76 0.25 0.28
CA LYS A 101 3.37 0.66 0.09
C LYS A 101 2.53 -0.35 -0.68
N LEU A 102 3.13 -1.02 -1.69
CA LEU A 102 2.46 -2.10 -2.40
C LEU A 102 2.07 -3.24 -1.45
N PHE A 103 2.98 -3.66 -0.59
CA PHE A 103 2.72 -4.73 0.37
C PHE A 103 1.69 -4.34 1.43
N GLU A 104 1.73 -3.10 1.90
CA GLU A 104 0.73 -2.56 2.83
C GLU A 104 -0.66 -2.48 2.19
N ALA A 105 -0.76 -2.07 0.92
CA ALA A 105 -2.02 -2.03 0.19
C ALA A 105 -2.61 -3.45 -0.04
N ILE A 106 -1.76 -4.47 -0.28
CA ILE A 106 -2.19 -5.86 -0.32
C ILE A 106 -2.81 -6.28 1.01
N LYS A 107 -2.14 -5.98 2.12
CA LYS A 107 -2.64 -6.29 3.47
C LYS A 107 -3.93 -5.54 3.82
N ALA A 108 -4.10 -4.32 3.30
CA ALA A 108 -5.31 -3.53 3.47
C ALA A 108 -6.52 -4.08 2.69
N GLY A 109 -6.30 -5.03 1.76
CA GLY A 109 -7.38 -5.72 1.04
C GLY A 109 -7.60 -5.20 -0.39
N ALA A 110 -6.61 -4.58 -1.02
CA ALA A 110 -6.72 -4.20 -2.44
C ALA A 110 -6.89 -5.45 -3.33
N SER A 111 -7.76 -5.32 -4.33
CA SER A 111 -8.16 -6.40 -5.26
C SER A 111 -7.41 -6.35 -6.60
N GLY A 112 -6.53 -5.38 -6.83
CA GLY A 112 -5.75 -5.28 -8.05
C GLY A 112 -4.71 -4.15 -7.97
N TYR A 113 -3.70 -4.22 -8.86
CA TYR A 113 -2.57 -3.29 -8.85
C TYR A 113 -2.10 -3.00 -10.27
N LEU A 114 -2.29 -1.78 -10.72
CA LEU A 114 -1.94 -1.31 -12.04
C LEU A 114 -1.00 -0.11 -11.98
N LEU A 115 -0.32 0.15 -13.07
CA LEU A 115 0.44 1.37 -13.25
C LEU A 115 -0.47 2.48 -13.78
N LYS A 116 -0.25 3.73 -13.37
CA LYS A 116 -1.01 4.89 -13.87
C LYS A 116 -0.81 5.14 -15.36
N ASP A 117 0.28 4.63 -15.93
CA ASP A 117 0.61 4.71 -17.36
C ASP A 117 0.10 3.52 -18.18
N ASP A 118 -0.48 2.49 -17.55
CA ASP A 118 -1.14 1.40 -18.25
C ASP A 118 -2.18 1.94 -19.26
N ASP A 119 -2.30 1.29 -20.39
CA ASP A 119 -3.22 1.71 -21.45
C ASP A 119 -4.70 1.49 -21.08
N ALA A 120 -5.59 2.05 -21.90
CA ALA A 120 -7.03 1.98 -21.68
C ALA A 120 -7.56 0.54 -21.73
N ILE A 121 -6.95 -0.34 -22.54
CA ILE A 121 -7.35 -1.74 -22.69
C ILE A 121 -7.05 -2.50 -21.41
N ASN A 122 -5.81 -2.41 -20.92
CA ASN A 122 -5.39 -3.06 -19.69
C ASN A 122 -6.21 -2.61 -18.48
N LEU A 123 -6.51 -1.31 -18.40
CA LEU A 123 -7.34 -0.75 -17.33
C LEU A 123 -8.78 -1.28 -17.38
N ALA A 124 -9.42 -1.29 -18.55
CA ALA A 124 -10.78 -1.80 -18.71
C ALA A 124 -10.86 -3.32 -18.44
N ASP A 125 -9.87 -4.07 -18.90
CA ASP A 125 -9.82 -5.53 -18.68
C ASP A 125 -9.58 -5.85 -17.21
N ALA A 126 -8.75 -5.09 -16.51
CA ALA A 126 -8.55 -5.26 -15.08
C ALA A 126 -9.84 -5.00 -14.27
N ILE A 127 -10.60 -3.95 -14.63
CA ILE A 127 -11.91 -3.67 -14.03
C ILE A 127 -12.86 -4.86 -14.22
N ARG A 128 -12.93 -5.42 -15.43
CA ARG A 128 -13.77 -6.58 -15.72
C ARG A 128 -13.32 -7.83 -14.98
N GLN A 129 -12.01 -8.09 -14.91
CA GLN A 129 -11.46 -9.24 -14.17
C GLN A 129 -11.84 -9.20 -12.68
N VAL A 130 -11.74 -8.03 -12.04
CA VAL A 130 -12.14 -7.89 -10.65
C VAL A 130 -13.65 -8.02 -10.48
N HIS A 131 -14.44 -7.42 -11.38
CA HIS A 131 -15.91 -7.43 -11.29
C HIS A 131 -16.48 -8.82 -11.54
N ASP A 132 -16.11 -9.45 -12.68
CA ASP A 132 -16.78 -10.65 -13.19
C ASP A 132 -16.22 -11.93 -12.54
N TYR A 133 -14.93 -11.94 -12.17
CA TYR A 133 -14.22 -13.17 -11.78
C TYR A 133 -13.55 -13.11 -10.40
N ASN A 134 -13.66 -12.02 -9.65
CA ASN A 134 -12.87 -11.79 -8.43
C ASN A 134 -11.36 -11.97 -8.67
N GLY A 135 -10.89 -11.68 -9.87
CA GLY A 135 -9.48 -11.76 -10.21
C GLY A 135 -8.66 -10.70 -9.47
N VAL A 136 -7.35 -10.90 -9.42
CA VAL A 136 -6.40 -9.91 -8.87
C VAL A 136 -5.46 -9.46 -10.00
N PRO A 137 -5.91 -8.55 -10.88
CA PRO A 137 -5.09 -8.06 -11.96
C PRO A 137 -3.85 -7.34 -11.42
N MET A 138 -2.71 -7.64 -12.01
CA MET A 138 -1.45 -6.97 -11.72
C MET A 138 -0.71 -6.70 -13.01
N SER A 139 -0.22 -5.46 -13.20
CA SER A 139 0.75 -5.19 -14.27
C SER A 139 1.98 -6.10 -14.11
N PRO A 140 2.60 -6.59 -15.20
CA PRO A 140 3.71 -7.54 -15.11
C PRO A 140 4.87 -7.07 -14.23
N ALA A 141 5.14 -5.77 -14.23
CA ALA A 141 6.15 -5.17 -13.38
C ALA A 141 5.80 -5.25 -11.89
N ILE A 142 4.54 -4.99 -11.54
CA ILE A 142 4.02 -5.11 -10.17
C ILE A 142 4.05 -6.58 -9.72
N ALA A 143 3.61 -7.51 -10.57
CA ALA A 143 3.63 -8.94 -10.26
C ALA A 143 5.04 -9.45 -9.95
N ARG A 144 6.06 -9.06 -10.75
CA ARG A 144 7.47 -9.41 -10.49
C ARG A 144 7.95 -8.89 -9.13
N LYS A 145 7.59 -7.65 -8.81
CA LYS A 145 7.97 -7.01 -7.54
C LYS A 145 7.32 -7.70 -6.34
N THR A 146 6.03 -8.02 -6.45
CA THR A 146 5.28 -8.77 -5.43
C THR A 146 5.89 -10.15 -5.19
N LEU A 147 6.20 -10.90 -6.26
CA LEU A 147 6.88 -12.19 -6.16
C LEU A 147 8.27 -12.07 -5.54
N GLY A 148 8.99 -11.00 -5.83
CA GLY A 148 10.28 -10.69 -5.18
C GLY A 148 10.14 -10.47 -3.67
N LEU A 149 9.13 -9.71 -3.26
CA LEU A 149 8.82 -9.49 -1.83
C LEU A 149 8.40 -10.80 -1.13
N LEU A 150 7.58 -11.63 -1.78
CA LEU A 150 7.20 -12.94 -1.25
C LEU A 150 8.38 -13.90 -1.14
N LYS A 151 9.30 -13.90 -2.10
CA LYS A 151 10.55 -14.70 -2.02
C LYS A 151 11.42 -14.25 -0.86
N ASN A 152 11.54 -12.96 -0.65
CA ASN A 152 12.31 -12.41 0.47
C ASN A 152 11.61 -12.64 1.83
N ASN A 153 10.27 -12.73 1.86
CA ASN A 153 9.50 -13.06 3.05
C ASN A 153 9.28 -14.58 3.22
N ASN A 154 9.39 -15.38 2.13
CA ASN A 154 9.28 -16.85 2.12
C ASN A 154 10.64 -17.57 2.02
N ALA A 155 11.75 -16.87 2.21
CA ALA A 155 12.93 -17.60 2.67
C ALA A 155 12.45 -18.35 3.92
N PRO A 156 12.58 -19.71 3.98
CA PRO A 156 12.15 -20.45 5.15
C PRO A 156 12.76 -19.74 6.33
N ALA A 157 12.01 -19.64 7.43
CA ALA A 157 12.50 -19.07 8.68
C ALA A 157 13.64 -19.98 9.22
N THR A 158 14.71 -20.07 8.46
CA THR A 158 16.03 -20.42 8.91
C THR A 158 16.62 -19.13 9.45
N GLY A 159 16.16 -18.77 10.69
CA GLY A 159 16.95 -17.97 11.62
C GLY A 159 17.54 -16.63 11.13
N LYS A 160 16.99 -15.92 10.11
CA LYS A 160 17.32 -14.51 9.92
C LYS A 160 16.57 -13.73 10.99
N LYS A 161 17.27 -13.51 12.10
CA LYS A 161 16.80 -12.74 13.24
C LYS A 161 16.31 -11.37 12.74
N GLU A 162 15.24 -10.86 13.33
CA GLU A 162 14.71 -9.49 13.11
C GLU A 162 15.83 -8.41 13.13
N LEU A 163 17.00 -8.79 13.60
CA LEU A 163 18.21 -7.98 13.71
C LEU A 163 19.07 -7.94 12.41
N ASP A 164 18.85 -8.84 11.45
CA ASP A 164 19.68 -8.91 10.22
C ASP A 164 19.40 -7.78 9.23
N VAL A 165 18.33 -7.01 9.46
CA VAL A 165 18.01 -5.78 8.70
C VAL A 165 18.89 -4.59 9.11
N LEU A 166 19.60 -4.73 10.25
CA LEU A 166 20.48 -3.69 10.76
C LEU A 166 21.88 -3.85 10.16
N SER A 167 22.50 -2.72 9.81
CA SER A 167 23.93 -2.72 9.48
C SER A 167 24.77 -3.13 10.69
N GLY A 168 26.00 -3.59 10.45
CA GLY A 168 26.90 -3.95 11.56
C GLY A 168 27.03 -2.84 12.61
N ARG A 169 27.10 -1.57 12.16
CA ARG A 169 27.19 -0.41 13.05
C ARG A 169 25.91 -0.18 13.86
N GLU A 170 24.75 -0.42 13.27
CA GLU A 170 23.47 -0.34 13.98
C GLU A 170 23.29 -1.47 14.99
N GLN A 171 23.81 -2.67 14.68
CA GLN A 171 23.84 -3.79 15.63
C GLN A 171 24.71 -3.50 16.85
N GLU A 172 25.89 -2.91 16.65
CA GLU A 172 26.76 -2.48 17.76
C GLU A 172 26.07 -1.44 18.65
N VAL A 173 25.44 -0.41 18.05
CA VAL A 173 24.68 0.61 18.79
C VAL A 173 23.50 -0.02 19.54
N LEU A 174 22.77 -0.94 18.92
CA LEU A 174 21.64 -1.63 19.55
C LEU A 174 22.13 -2.50 20.74
N GLN A 175 23.26 -3.18 20.61
CA GLN A 175 23.82 -3.97 21.70
C GLN A 175 24.17 -3.09 22.92
N PHE A 176 24.81 -1.95 22.71
CA PHE A 176 25.08 -1.01 23.80
C PHE A 176 23.82 -0.45 24.46
N LEU A 177 22.73 -0.24 23.66
CA LEU A 177 21.44 0.15 24.22
C LEU A 177 20.83 -0.94 25.11
N VAL A 178 20.98 -2.23 24.72
CA VAL A 178 20.55 -3.39 25.51
C VAL A 178 21.35 -3.51 26.79
N ASP A 179 22.66 -3.25 26.73
CA ASP A 179 23.57 -3.26 27.87
C ASP A 179 23.36 -2.07 28.82
N GLY A 180 22.41 -1.18 28.51
CA GLY A 180 21.99 -0.09 29.39
C GLY A 180 22.65 1.26 29.14
N PHE A 181 23.64 1.34 28.25
CA PHE A 181 24.36 2.58 27.98
C PHE A 181 23.44 3.69 27.41
N VAL A 182 23.77 4.95 27.76
CA VAL A 182 23.13 6.13 27.16
C VAL A 182 23.90 6.61 25.93
N TYR A 183 23.22 7.36 25.06
CA TYR A 183 23.80 7.75 23.75
C TYR A 183 25.15 8.48 23.82
N LYS A 184 25.46 9.18 24.93
CA LYS A 184 26.76 9.84 25.13
C LYS A 184 27.87 8.82 25.38
N GLU A 185 27.63 7.85 26.24
CA GLU A 185 28.56 6.77 26.54
C GLU A 185 28.82 5.87 25.32
N ILE A 186 27.75 5.63 24.51
CA ILE A 186 27.88 4.89 23.24
C ILE A 186 28.78 5.67 22.27
N ALA A 187 28.63 6.98 22.21
CA ALA A 187 29.44 7.85 21.36
C ALA A 187 30.94 7.76 21.72
N GLU A 188 31.26 7.77 23.00
CA GLU A 188 32.62 7.62 23.50
C GLU A 188 33.18 6.23 23.15
N LYS A 189 32.44 5.14 23.44
CA LYS A 189 32.86 3.77 23.16
C LYS A 189 33.07 3.51 21.67
N LEU A 190 32.30 4.13 20.81
CA LEU A 190 32.34 3.93 19.36
C LEU A 190 33.19 4.98 18.63
N PHE A 191 33.79 5.95 19.34
CA PHE A 191 34.60 7.04 18.79
C PHE A 191 33.86 7.84 17.72
N ILE A 192 32.58 8.16 17.94
CA ILE A 192 31.73 8.96 17.04
C ILE A 192 31.01 10.06 17.81
N SER A 193 30.40 11.00 17.10
CA SER A 193 29.66 12.08 17.76
C SER A 193 28.34 11.57 18.40
N PRO A 194 27.89 12.19 19.51
CA PRO A 194 26.58 11.87 20.08
C PRO A 194 25.42 12.10 19.10
N ALA A 195 25.54 13.02 18.15
CA ALA A 195 24.58 13.26 17.08
C ALA A 195 24.51 12.07 16.12
N THR A 196 25.67 11.49 15.76
CA THR A 196 25.76 10.28 14.93
C THR A 196 25.07 9.09 15.58
N VAL A 197 25.28 8.90 16.90
CA VAL A 197 24.58 7.83 17.65
C VAL A 197 23.07 8.02 17.63
N ARG A 198 22.56 9.24 17.79
CA ARG A 198 21.13 9.52 17.70
C ARG A 198 20.55 9.17 16.31
N THR A 199 21.29 9.45 15.24
CA THR A 199 20.92 9.09 13.88
C THR A 199 20.84 7.55 13.73
N HIS A 200 21.84 6.82 14.24
CA HIS A 200 21.79 5.35 14.24
C HIS A 200 20.59 4.82 15.04
N ILE A 201 20.29 5.39 16.21
CA ILE A 201 19.14 4.99 17.02
C ILE A 201 17.81 5.23 16.26
N ALA A 202 17.67 6.36 15.58
CA ALA A 202 16.49 6.66 14.77
C ALA A 202 16.33 5.65 13.63
N ASN A 203 17.41 5.34 12.91
CA ASN A 203 17.42 4.35 11.84
C ASN A 203 17.10 2.93 12.36
N ILE A 204 17.62 2.55 13.53
CA ILE A 204 17.30 1.27 14.19
C ILE A 204 15.81 1.20 14.48
N TYR A 205 15.22 2.25 15.07
CA TYR A 205 13.78 2.27 15.38
C TYR A 205 12.93 2.17 14.13
N GLN A 206 13.32 2.86 13.07
CA GLN A 206 12.64 2.78 11.78
C GLN A 206 12.73 1.37 11.19
N LYS A 207 13.93 0.78 11.13
CA LYS A 207 14.16 -0.56 10.55
C LYS A 207 13.50 -1.69 11.35
N LEU A 208 13.43 -1.56 12.67
CA LEU A 208 12.77 -2.53 13.55
C LEU A 208 11.28 -2.23 13.77
N HIS A 209 10.74 -1.19 13.13
CA HIS A 209 9.35 -0.74 13.27
C HIS A 209 8.93 -0.51 14.73
N VAL A 210 9.81 0.08 15.55
CA VAL A 210 9.57 0.37 16.97
C VAL A 210 9.61 1.87 17.24
N ARG A 211 8.94 2.28 18.33
CA ARG A 211 8.83 3.70 18.72
C ARG A 211 9.58 4.04 20.00
N SER A 212 10.25 3.05 20.63
CA SER A 212 10.93 3.30 21.91
C SER A 212 12.10 2.32 22.14
N LYS A 213 13.05 2.73 23.01
CA LYS A 213 14.17 1.90 23.48
C LYS A 213 13.65 0.56 24.05
N ALA A 214 12.58 0.60 24.86
CA ALA A 214 12.01 -0.60 25.48
C ALA A 214 11.49 -1.61 24.44
N GLN A 215 10.85 -1.13 23.36
CA GLN A 215 10.40 -1.99 22.28
C GLN A 215 11.57 -2.61 21.50
N ALA A 216 12.61 -1.83 21.20
CA ALA A 216 13.81 -2.33 20.52
C ALA A 216 14.52 -3.41 21.35
N ILE A 217 14.66 -3.19 22.67
CA ILE A 217 15.24 -4.15 23.60
C ILE A 217 14.40 -5.44 23.65
N LYS A 218 13.07 -5.35 23.67
CA LYS A 218 12.18 -6.52 23.65
C LYS A 218 12.38 -7.41 22.42
N ILE A 219 12.64 -6.82 21.25
CA ILE A 219 12.95 -7.57 20.03
C ILE A 219 14.24 -8.37 20.20
N VAL A 220 15.30 -7.76 20.78
CA VAL A 220 16.57 -8.47 21.01
C VAL A 220 16.40 -9.67 21.94
N PHE A 221 15.63 -9.52 23.01
CA PHE A 221 15.38 -10.62 23.95
C PHE A 221 14.48 -11.72 23.39
N LYS A 222 13.60 -11.42 22.44
CA LYS A 222 12.75 -12.41 21.75
C LYS A 222 13.55 -13.27 20.76
N ASN A 223 14.68 -12.75 20.28
CA ASN A 223 15.54 -13.38 19.29
C ASN A 223 16.80 -14.08 19.90
N LYS A 224 16.89 -14.13 21.23
CA LYS A 224 17.87 -14.94 21.98
C LYS A 224 17.21 -16.26 22.41
#